data_bde5bc681320d914f450e4f493df899b
#
_entry.id   bde5bc681320d914f450e4f493df899b
#
_cell.length_a   1.000
_cell.length_b   1.000
_cell.length_c   1.000
_cell.angle_alpha   90.00
_cell.angle_beta   90.00
_cell.angle_gamma   90.00
#
_symmetry.space_group_name_H-M   'P 1'
#
loop_
_entity.id
_entity.type
_entity.pdbx_description
1 polymer ?
#
loop_
_entity_poly.entity_id
_entity_poly.type
_entity_poly.pdbx_seq_one_letter_code
_entity_poly.pdbx_strand_id
1 'polypeptide(L)'
;MQIPLQLMQRIDGPAIAPAAMLGMARSYREAVRLCWALRRAKGLTPSDLAREFGFVRQHVGDYLNADDKPSRRNLPPDQIALFEEVCGNTCVTQWLAARQKLTVLEQVQADQRAAA
;
A
#
# COMPACT_ATOMS: atom_id res chain seq x y z
N MET A 1 -4.36 -26.46 18.63
CA MET A 1 -3.78 -25.41 19.48
C MET A 1 -4.03 -24.07 18.82
N GLN A 2 -4.45 -23.11 19.59
CA GLN A 2 -4.71 -21.79 19.05
C GLN A 2 -3.43 -20.97 19.06
N ILE A 3 -3.08 -20.41 17.90
CA ILE A 3 -1.93 -19.51 17.79
C ILE A 3 -2.32 -18.15 18.35
N PRO A 4 -1.44 -17.47 19.11
CA PRO A 4 -1.74 -16.13 19.59
C PRO A 4 -2.13 -15.19 18.47
N LEU A 5 -3.10 -14.34 18.72
CA LEU A 5 -3.68 -13.47 17.70
C LEU A 5 -2.63 -12.58 17.02
N GLN A 6 -1.69 -12.03 17.80
CA GLN A 6 -0.64 -11.20 17.24
C GLN A 6 0.27 -11.97 16.28
N LEU A 7 0.55 -13.22 16.61
CA LEU A 7 1.37 -14.06 15.74
C LEU A 7 0.63 -14.40 14.47
N MET A 8 -0.67 -14.69 14.55
CA MET A 8 -1.50 -14.93 13.38
C MET A 8 -1.56 -13.70 12.49
N GLN A 9 -1.70 -12.52 13.07
CA GLN A 9 -1.70 -11.28 12.30
C GLN A 9 -0.38 -11.07 11.57
N ARG A 10 0.75 -11.42 12.18
CA ARG A 10 2.05 -11.33 11.50
C ARG A 10 2.17 -12.30 10.34
N ILE A 11 1.67 -13.52 10.52
CA ILE A 11 1.68 -14.53 9.46
C ILE A 11 0.77 -14.11 8.32
N ASP A 12 -0.42 -13.59 8.65
CA ASP A 12 -1.43 -13.20 7.68
C ASP A 12 -1.40 -11.70 7.38
N GLY A 13 -0.45 -10.98 7.95
CA GLY A 13 -0.32 -9.55 7.74
C GLY A 13 0.03 -9.22 6.30
N PRO A 14 0.03 -7.94 5.96
CA PRO A 14 0.38 -7.51 4.60
C PRO A 14 1.78 -7.97 4.23
N ALA A 15 1.91 -8.46 3.01
CA ALA A 15 3.20 -8.89 2.49
C ALA A 15 4.11 -7.69 2.23
N ILE A 16 5.40 -7.90 2.43
CA ILE A 16 6.42 -6.89 2.14
C ILE A 16 7.07 -7.24 0.81
N ALA A 17 7.04 -6.32 -0.13
CA ALA A 17 7.60 -6.55 -1.45
C ALA A 17 9.12 -6.40 -1.44
N PRO A 18 9.84 -7.21 -2.25
CA PRO A 18 11.29 -7.02 -2.42
C PRO A 18 11.62 -5.66 -3.03
N ALA A 19 12.77 -5.11 -2.65
CA ALA A 19 13.20 -3.81 -3.15
C ALA A 19 13.31 -3.76 -4.68
N ALA A 20 13.76 -4.85 -5.30
CA ALA A 20 13.85 -4.92 -6.75
C ALA A 20 12.49 -4.74 -7.43
N MET A 21 11.45 -5.28 -6.83
CA MET A 21 10.09 -5.15 -7.36
C MET A 21 9.57 -3.72 -7.19
N LEU A 22 9.85 -3.10 -6.04
CA LEU A 22 9.47 -1.70 -5.80
C LEU A 22 10.14 -0.76 -6.78
N GLY A 23 11.39 -1.06 -7.14
CA GLY A 23 12.15 -0.25 -8.09
C GLY A 23 11.56 -0.22 -9.49
N MET A 24 10.65 -1.13 -9.81
CA MET A 24 9.96 -1.13 -11.09
C MET A 24 8.91 -0.04 -11.19
N ALA A 25 8.42 0.46 -10.07
CA ALA A 25 7.45 1.56 -10.04
C ALA A 25 8.20 2.89 -10.06
N ARG A 26 7.92 3.70 -11.07
CA ARG A 26 8.61 4.97 -11.29
C ARG A 26 7.81 6.18 -10.79
N SER A 27 6.55 5.96 -10.41
CA SER A 27 5.68 7.02 -9.94
C SER A 27 4.76 6.47 -8.86
N TYR A 28 4.13 7.37 -8.13
CA TYR A 28 3.13 7.00 -7.13
C TYR A 28 2.00 6.16 -7.73
N ARG A 29 1.52 6.56 -8.91
CA ARG A 29 0.46 5.82 -9.60
C ARG A 29 0.91 4.42 -9.97
N GLU A 30 2.16 4.26 -10.41
CA GLU A 30 2.70 2.94 -10.73
C GLU A 30 2.84 2.09 -9.45
N ALA A 31 3.20 2.72 -8.33
CA ALA A 31 3.26 2.01 -7.04
C ALA A 31 1.88 1.52 -6.61
N VAL A 32 0.84 2.33 -6.80
CA VAL A 32 -0.54 1.94 -6.52
C VAL A 32 -0.96 0.77 -7.41
N ARG A 33 -0.65 0.83 -8.70
CA ARG A 33 -0.96 -0.27 -9.63
C ARG A 33 -0.17 -1.54 -9.28
N LEU A 34 1.07 -1.39 -8.85
CA LEU A 34 1.87 -2.54 -8.39
C LEU A 34 1.23 -3.19 -7.16
N CYS A 35 0.81 -2.39 -6.19
CA CYS A 35 0.09 -2.87 -5.02
C CYS A 35 -1.14 -3.67 -5.43
N TRP A 36 -1.91 -3.16 -6.37
CA TRP A 36 -3.10 -3.83 -6.89
C TRP A 36 -2.74 -5.13 -7.62
N ALA A 37 -1.70 -5.10 -8.44
CA ALA A 37 -1.26 -6.27 -9.21
C ALA A 37 -0.82 -7.42 -8.29
N LEU A 38 -0.25 -7.08 -7.12
CA LEU A 38 0.22 -8.04 -6.14
C LEU A 38 -0.84 -8.36 -5.07
N ARG A 39 -2.09 -7.99 -5.29
CA ARG A 39 -3.13 -8.23 -4.30
C ARG A 39 -3.23 -9.72 -3.97
N ARG A 40 -3.42 -10.00 -2.69
CA ARG A 40 -3.45 -11.37 -2.18
C ARG A 40 -4.64 -12.15 -2.75
N ALA A 41 -5.81 -11.54 -2.74
CA ALA A 41 -7.02 -12.15 -3.30
C ALA A 41 -7.11 -11.79 -4.78
N LYS A 42 -6.68 -12.70 -5.65
CA LYS A 42 -6.63 -12.43 -7.10
C LYS A 42 -8.00 -12.23 -7.74
N GLY A 43 -9.05 -12.75 -7.09
CA GLY A 43 -10.42 -12.54 -7.56
C GLY A 43 -11.01 -11.18 -7.19
N LEU A 44 -10.31 -10.40 -6.37
CA LEU A 44 -10.76 -9.06 -5.99
C LEU A 44 -10.78 -8.15 -7.22
N THR A 45 -11.92 -7.49 -7.45
CA THR A 45 -12.10 -6.61 -8.60
C THR A 45 -12.21 -5.14 -8.17
N PRO A 46 -12.00 -4.20 -9.10
CA PRO A 46 -12.22 -2.78 -8.77
C PRO A 46 -13.63 -2.49 -8.27
N SER A 47 -14.63 -3.21 -8.77
CA SER A 47 -16.01 -3.05 -8.30
C SER A 47 -16.16 -3.44 -6.84
N ASP A 48 -15.40 -4.45 -6.39
CA ASP A 48 -15.42 -4.87 -4.99
C ASP A 48 -14.90 -3.77 -4.06
N LEU A 49 -13.91 -3.01 -4.49
CA LEU A 49 -13.38 -1.90 -3.71
C LEU A 49 -14.49 -0.88 -3.41
N ALA A 50 -15.29 -0.56 -4.41
CA ALA A 50 -16.38 0.39 -4.22
C ALA A 50 -17.52 -0.20 -3.40
N ARG A 51 -17.91 -1.44 -3.72
CA ARG A 51 -19.09 -2.06 -3.12
C ARG A 51 -18.87 -2.48 -1.68
N GLU A 52 -17.70 -3.02 -1.36
CA GLU A 52 -17.45 -3.65 -0.07
C GLU A 52 -16.56 -2.82 0.86
N PHE A 53 -15.74 -1.94 0.32
CA PHE A 53 -14.73 -1.23 1.10
C PHE A 53 -14.90 0.29 1.10
N GLY A 54 -15.96 0.79 0.51
CA GLY A 54 -16.31 2.21 0.60
C GLY A 54 -15.55 3.15 -0.31
N PHE A 55 -14.80 2.63 -1.28
CA PHE A 55 -14.15 3.48 -2.26
C PHE A 55 -15.17 4.04 -3.26
N VAL A 56 -14.90 5.23 -3.79
CA VAL A 56 -15.75 5.81 -4.83
C VAL A 56 -15.43 5.14 -6.15
N ARG A 57 -16.42 4.50 -6.76
CA ARG A 57 -16.24 3.68 -7.96
C ARG A 57 -15.51 4.39 -9.09
N GLN A 58 -15.91 5.63 -9.38
CA GLN A 58 -15.30 6.41 -10.45
C GLN A 58 -13.83 6.73 -10.15
N HIS A 59 -13.53 6.97 -8.88
CA HIS A 59 -12.16 7.27 -8.44
C HIS A 59 -11.27 6.05 -8.53
N VAL A 60 -11.80 4.87 -8.19
CA VAL A 60 -11.03 3.61 -8.30
C VAL A 60 -10.59 3.39 -9.75
N GLY A 61 -11.46 3.66 -10.70
CA GLY A 61 -11.10 3.58 -12.11
C GLY A 61 -9.92 4.47 -12.46
N ASP A 62 -9.87 5.68 -11.88
CA ASP A 62 -8.75 6.59 -12.09
C ASP A 62 -7.46 6.05 -11.47
N TYR A 63 -7.52 5.55 -10.23
CA TYR A 63 -6.34 5.07 -9.50
C TYR A 63 -5.66 3.90 -10.24
N LEU A 64 -6.44 3.03 -10.82
CA LEU A 64 -5.95 1.77 -11.38
C LEU A 64 -5.77 1.81 -12.90
N ASN A 65 -6.14 2.90 -13.55
CA ASN A 65 -6.01 3.00 -15.00
C ASN A 65 -4.54 3.12 -15.40
N ALA A 66 -4.17 2.43 -16.47
CA ALA A 66 -2.79 2.42 -16.94
C ALA A 66 -2.34 3.74 -17.55
N ASP A 67 -3.28 4.57 -18.03
CA ASP A 67 -2.90 5.88 -18.56
C ASP A 67 -2.68 6.87 -17.42
N ASP A 68 -1.76 7.80 -17.62
CA ASP A 68 -1.39 8.79 -16.61
C ASP A 68 -1.84 10.20 -17.03
N LYS A 69 -3.02 10.30 -17.62
CA LYS A 69 -3.59 11.59 -17.99
C LYS A 69 -3.73 12.49 -16.76
N PRO A 70 -3.53 13.80 -16.90
CA PRO A 70 -3.64 14.73 -15.76
C PRO A 70 -5.01 14.71 -15.10
N SER A 71 -6.05 14.28 -15.81
CA SER A 71 -7.41 14.18 -15.26
C SER A 71 -7.61 12.97 -14.36
N ARG A 72 -6.69 12.00 -14.37
CA ARG A 72 -6.79 10.82 -13.51
C ARG A 72 -6.47 11.19 -12.07
N ARG A 73 -7.34 10.74 -11.15
CA ARG A 73 -7.12 10.95 -9.73
C ARG A 73 -6.08 9.98 -9.18
N ASN A 74 -5.31 10.46 -8.22
CA ASN A 74 -4.39 9.60 -7.47
C ASN A 74 -5.08 9.10 -6.22
N LEU A 75 -4.67 7.92 -5.74
CA LEU A 75 -5.14 7.38 -4.47
C LEU A 75 -4.80 8.39 -3.36
N PRO A 76 -5.81 8.89 -2.61
CA PRO A 76 -5.55 9.85 -1.54
C PRO A 76 -4.71 9.24 -0.42
N PRO A 77 -3.85 10.03 0.24
CA PRO A 77 -3.02 9.52 1.33
C PRO A 77 -3.81 8.89 2.48
N ASP A 78 -4.99 9.41 2.77
CA ASP A 78 -5.83 8.88 3.86
C ASP A 78 -6.49 7.54 3.51
N GLN A 79 -6.42 7.10 2.25
CA GLN A 79 -6.95 5.82 1.81
C GLN A 79 -5.87 4.77 1.58
N ILE A 80 -4.60 5.13 1.70
CA ILE A 80 -3.49 4.19 1.46
C ILE A 80 -3.58 2.99 2.40
N ALA A 81 -3.80 3.23 3.70
CA ALA A 81 -3.83 2.16 4.69
C ALA A 81 -4.92 1.14 4.37
N LEU A 82 -6.13 1.60 4.06
CA LEU A 82 -7.23 0.72 3.71
C LEU A 82 -6.95 -0.03 2.41
N PHE A 83 -6.44 0.66 1.41
CA PHE A 83 -6.12 0.06 0.11
C PHE A 83 -5.09 -1.06 0.27
N GLU A 84 -4.03 -0.81 1.04
CA GLU A 84 -3.00 -1.81 1.30
C GLU A 84 -3.54 -2.98 2.11
N GLU A 85 -4.40 -2.71 3.09
CA GLU A 85 -5.03 -3.76 3.88
C GLU A 85 -5.86 -4.69 2.99
N VAL A 86 -6.65 -4.11 2.09
CA VAL A 86 -7.48 -4.88 1.14
C VAL A 86 -6.62 -5.67 0.17
N CYS A 87 -5.56 -5.07 -0.35
CA CYS A 87 -4.64 -5.74 -1.27
C CYS A 87 -3.75 -6.77 -0.58
N GLY A 88 -3.50 -6.60 0.72
CA GLY A 88 -2.68 -7.53 1.49
C GLY A 88 -1.19 -7.35 1.31
N ASN A 89 -0.74 -6.16 0.92
CA ASN A 89 0.68 -5.85 0.82
C ASN A 89 0.93 -4.37 1.15
N THR A 90 2.18 -4.00 1.31
CA THR A 90 2.59 -2.65 1.72
C THR A 90 3.38 -1.91 0.64
N CYS A 91 3.14 -2.24 -0.62
CA CYS A 91 3.94 -1.68 -1.73
C CYS A 91 3.92 -0.15 -1.79
N VAL A 92 2.77 0.47 -1.59
CA VAL A 92 2.65 1.94 -1.66
C VAL A 92 3.47 2.58 -0.54
N THR A 93 3.30 2.11 0.69
CA THR A 93 4.03 2.62 1.85
C THR A 93 5.53 2.41 1.69
N GLN A 94 5.93 1.23 1.23
CA GLN A 94 7.35 0.94 1.00
C GLN A 94 7.95 1.85 -0.06
N TRP A 95 7.21 2.08 -1.14
CA TRP A 95 7.66 2.95 -2.23
C TRP A 95 7.85 4.39 -1.73
N LEU A 96 6.88 4.89 -0.97
CA LEU A 96 6.96 6.23 -0.39
C LEU A 96 8.13 6.34 0.59
N ALA A 97 8.30 5.35 1.47
CA ALA A 97 9.40 5.36 2.44
C ALA A 97 10.76 5.37 1.75
N ALA A 98 10.93 4.56 0.70
CA ALA A 98 12.17 4.53 -0.05
C ALA A 98 12.46 5.87 -0.73
N ARG A 99 11.43 6.50 -1.27
CA ARG A 99 11.55 7.79 -1.93
C ARG A 99 11.86 8.91 -0.95
N GLN A 100 11.28 8.86 0.24
CA GLN A 100 11.50 9.85 1.29
C GLN A 100 12.81 9.59 2.04
N LYS A 101 13.42 8.43 1.84
CA LYS A 101 14.66 8.04 2.50
C LYS A 101 14.56 8.03 4.02
N LEU A 102 13.35 7.84 4.54
CA LEU A 102 13.12 7.70 5.97
C LEU A 102 13.20 6.22 6.36
N THR A 103 13.94 5.91 7.40
CA THR A 103 14.01 4.55 7.94
C THR A 103 13.46 4.51 9.36
N VAL A 104 13.05 3.30 9.79
CA VAL A 104 12.61 3.09 11.16
C VAL A 104 13.73 3.39 12.14
N LEU A 105 14.97 3.07 11.77
CA LEU A 105 16.13 3.36 12.62
C LEU A 105 16.29 4.86 12.84
N GLU A 106 16.14 5.64 11.81
CA GLU A 106 16.21 7.11 11.92
C GLU A 106 15.13 7.65 12.84
N GLN A 107 13.92 7.10 12.75
CA GLN A 107 12.83 7.50 13.64
C GLN A 107 13.15 7.15 15.09
N VAL A 108 13.64 5.94 15.34
CA VAL A 108 14.03 5.51 16.69
C VAL A 108 15.14 6.41 17.26
N GLN A 109 16.13 6.74 16.44
CA GLN A 109 17.21 7.63 16.85
C GLN A 109 16.70 9.02 17.21
N ALA A 110 15.77 9.55 16.41
CA ALA A 110 15.16 10.84 16.67
C ALA A 110 14.39 10.81 18.01
N ASP A 111 13.63 9.76 18.26
CA ASP A 111 12.88 9.59 19.48
C ASP A 111 13.80 9.52 20.70
N GLN A 112 14.91 8.79 20.58
CA GLN A 112 15.91 8.69 21.64
C GLN A 112 16.55 10.04 21.95
N ARG A 113 16.88 10.83 20.91
CA ARG A 113 17.45 12.18 21.10
C ARG A 113 16.45 13.10 21.78
N ALA A 114 15.18 13.02 21.43
CA ALA A 114 14.14 13.83 22.04
C ALA A 114 13.92 13.50 23.52
N ALA A 115 14.15 12.22 23.89
CA ALA A 115 13.99 11.76 25.26
C ALA A 115 15.20 12.02 26.15
N ALA A 116 16.34 12.39 25.57
CA ALA A 116 17.58 12.61 26.32
C ALA A 116 17.58 13.93 27.10
#